data_c07abcb3c6fbf6ece19a698704f09ac0
#
_entry.id   c07abcb3c6fbf6ece19a698704f09ac0
#
_cell.length_a   1.000
_cell.length_b   1.000
_cell.length_c   1.000
_cell.angle_alpha   90.00
_cell.angle_beta   90.00
_cell.angle_gamma   90.00
#
_symmetry.space_group_name_H-M   'P 1'
#
loop_
_entity.id
_entity.type
_entity.pdbx_description
1 polymer ?
#
loop_
_entity_poly.entity_id
_entity_poly.type
_entity_poly.pdbx_seq_one_letter_code
_entity_poly.pdbx_strand_id
1 'polypeptide(L)'
;MTSSELKPILVFDSGIGGLTVLREARVLMPERHFIYVADDAGFPYGGWEEAALKERVIALFGRLLSEHDPEICVIACNTAFTLVGADLRAAFPQMTFVGTVPAIKPAAERTRSGLVSVLATPGTVKRAYTRDLIQSFASQCHVRLVGSENLAKMAEAYIRGEKLDDETVLAEIAPCFVEMDGRKTDIVVLACTHYPFMANVFRRLAPWPVDWLDPAEAIARRARSLVPLPNGFEPLNGQDPAIFTSGKPDFATRRLMQGFGLTVTANVTVDATMERVEAIS
;
A
#
# COMPACT_ATOMS: atom_id res chain seq x y z
N MET A 1 32.52 21.96 6.16
CA MET A 1 31.91 20.77 5.54
C MET A 1 30.42 21.01 5.60
N THR A 2 29.78 21.31 4.48
CA THR A 2 28.33 21.50 4.42
C THR A 2 27.68 20.18 4.80
N SER A 3 26.88 20.16 5.86
CA SER A 3 25.97 19.05 6.17
C SER A 3 25.15 18.80 4.90
N SER A 4 25.36 17.68 4.25
CA SER A 4 24.52 17.28 3.13
C SER A 4 23.18 16.95 3.73
N GLU A 5 22.22 17.83 3.56
CA GLU A 5 20.84 17.63 3.98
C GLU A 5 20.33 16.31 3.40
N LEU A 6 19.85 15.40 4.23
CA LEU A 6 19.38 14.09 3.81
C LEU A 6 18.15 14.27 2.91
N LYS A 7 18.17 13.68 1.71
CA LYS A 7 17.03 13.72 0.80
C LYS A 7 15.82 13.03 1.42
N PRO A 8 14.59 13.49 1.14
CA PRO A 8 13.37 12.89 1.70
C PRO A 8 13.12 11.48 1.11
N ILE A 9 12.32 10.70 1.81
CA ILE A 9 11.79 9.42 1.35
C ILE A 9 10.39 9.66 0.82
N LEU A 10 10.12 9.32 -0.44
CA LEU A 10 8.79 9.44 -1.03
C LEU A 10 8.00 8.15 -0.77
N VAL A 11 6.82 8.26 -0.17
CA VAL A 11 5.87 7.15 0.04
C VAL A 11 4.64 7.40 -0.82
N PHE A 12 4.41 6.53 -1.78
CA PHE A 12 3.33 6.63 -2.76
C PHE A 12 2.26 5.56 -2.54
N ASP A 13 1.01 5.98 -2.56
CA ASP A 13 -0.17 5.09 -2.57
C ASP A 13 -1.26 5.65 -3.50
N SER A 14 -2.21 4.81 -3.91
CA SER A 14 -3.40 5.23 -4.65
C SER A 14 -4.41 6.02 -3.79
N GLY A 15 -4.26 6.03 -2.48
CA GLY A 15 -5.14 6.69 -1.51
C GLY A 15 -4.44 6.90 -0.18
N ILE A 16 -5.13 6.60 0.92
CA ILE A 16 -4.60 6.76 2.28
C ILE A 16 -4.02 5.47 2.87
N GLY A 17 -4.09 4.34 2.16
CA GLY A 17 -3.62 3.04 2.66
C GLY A 17 -2.15 3.02 3.02
N GLY A 18 -1.32 3.70 2.25
CA GLY A 18 0.13 3.78 2.46
C GLY A 18 0.56 4.42 3.78
N LEU A 19 -0.36 5.05 4.53
CA LEU A 19 -0.09 5.54 5.88
C LEU A 19 0.30 4.41 6.84
N THR A 20 -0.14 3.18 6.59
CA THR A 20 0.29 2.01 7.37
C THR A 20 1.80 1.76 7.22
N VAL A 21 2.31 1.88 5.99
CA VAL A 21 3.74 1.75 5.70
C VAL A 21 4.53 2.95 6.19
N LEU A 22 4.00 4.17 6.03
CA LEU A 22 4.62 5.40 6.53
C LEU A 22 4.82 5.35 8.05
N ARG A 23 3.82 4.87 8.80
CA ARG A 23 3.91 4.71 10.26
C ARG A 23 5.11 3.85 10.65
N GLU A 24 5.25 2.67 10.04
CA GLU A 24 6.36 1.77 10.32
C GLU A 24 7.71 2.36 9.86
N ALA A 25 7.72 3.06 8.72
CA ALA A 25 8.92 3.72 8.22
C ALA A 25 9.41 4.80 9.17
N ARG A 26 8.52 5.62 9.75
CA ARG A 26 8.87 6.65 10.74
C ARG A 26 9.39 6.07 12.05
N VAL A 27 8.86 4.91 12.49
CA VAL A 27 9.40 4.21 13.66
C VAL A 27 10.83 3.77 13.44
N LEU A 28 11.16 3.29 12.23
CA LEU A 28 12.49 2.78 11.89
C LEU A 28 13.47 3.85 11.42
N MET A 29 12.97 5.01 11.00
CA MET A 29 13.76 6.11 10.44
C MET A 29 13.25 7.46 10.96
N PRO A 30 13.26 7.67 12.30
CA PRO A 30 12.73 8.89 12.89
C PRO A 30 13.53 10.16 12.53
N GLU A 31 14.72 9.98 11.99
CA GLU A 31 15.64 11.03 11.55
C GLU A 31 15.43 11.44 10.07
N ARG A 32 14.39 10.93 9.40
CA ARG A 32 14.16 11.21 7.97
C ARG A 32 12.88 12.00 7.74
N HIS A 33 12.94 12.88 6.75
CA HIS A 33 11.75 13.50 6.19
C HIS A 33 11.06 12.57 5.19
N PHE A 34 9.73 12.64 5.17
CA PHE A 34 8.90 11.86 4.27
C PHE A 34 8.01 12.78 3.45
N ILE A 35 7.82 12.41 2.17
CA ILE A 35 6.80 13.00 1.30
C ILE A 35 5.76 11.92 1.07
N TYR A 36 4.53 12.14 1.53
CA TYR A 36 3.42 11.23 1.28
C TYR A 36 2.66 11.66 0.04
N VAL A 37 2.46 10.75 -0.91
CA VAL A 37 1.72 11.02 -2.14
C VAL A 37 0.54 10.08 -2.23
N ALA A 38 -0.67 10.62 -2.24
CA ALA A 38 -1.91 9.93 -2.50
C ALA A 38 -2.40 10.26 -3.91
N ASP A 39 -2.46 9.25 -4.80
CA ASP A 39 -3.10 9.42 -6.10
C ASP A 39 -4.61 9.19 -6.01
N ASP A 40 -5.26 9.99 -5.17
CA ASP A 40 -6.68 9.91 -4.86
C ASP A 40 -7.59 10.25 -6.05
N ALA A 41 -7.11 11.02 -7.02
CA ALA A 41 -7.81 11.23 -8.28
C ALA A 41 -7.94 9.94 -9.10
N GLY A 42 -7.02 8.98 -8.92
CA GLY A 42 -7.03 7.67 -9.57
C GLY A 42 -7.65 6.55 -8.71
N PHE A 43 -8.00 6.82 -7.46
CA PHE A 43 -8.51 5.79 -6.54
C PHE A 43 -9.94 5.33 -6.90
N PRO A 44 -10.26 4.04 -6.81
CA PRO A 44 -9.37 2.92 -6.53
C PRO A 44 -8.74 2.32 -7.80
N TYR A 45 -7.47 1.92 -7.72
CA TYR A 45 -6.72 1.35 -8.85
C TYR A 45 -7.22 -0.02 -9.34
N GLY A 46 -7.95 -0.74 -8.51
CA GLY A 46 -8.42 -2.10 -8.84
C GLY A 46 -9.37 -2.18 -10.02
N GLY A 47 -10.01 -1.08 -10.42
CA GLY A 47 -10.94 -0.99 -11.53
C GLY A 47 -10.37 -0.39 -12.82
N TRP A 48 -9.06 -0.06 -12.85
CA TRP A 48 -8.44 0.54 -14.02
C TRP A 48 -8.05 -0.51 -15.07
N GLU A 49 -8.09 -0.08 -16.35
CA GLU A 49 -7.41 -0.78 -17.43
C GLU A 49 -5.88 -0.69 -17.21
N GLU A 50 -5.16 -1.79 -17.49
CA GLU A 50 -3.75 -1.92 -17.09
C GLU A 50 -2.82 -0.92 -17.80
N ALA A 51 -3.01 -0.70 -19.11
CA ALA A 51 -2.16 0.20 -19.89
C ALA A 51 -2.38 1.65 -19.43
N ALA A 52 -3.63 2.05 -19.23
CA ALA A 52 -3.97 3.39 -18.76
C ALA A 52 -3.41 3.68 -17.35
N LEU A 53 -3.48 2.69 -16.44
CA LEU A 53 -2.90 2.85 -15.11
C LEU A 53 -1.36 2.94 -15.16
N LYS A 54 -0.71 2.14 -16.00
CA LYS A 54 0.75 2.21 -16.21
C LYS A 54 1.18 3.59 -16.69
N GLU A 55 0.53 4.11 -17.73
CA GLU A 55 0.83 5.42 -18.28
C GLU A 55 0.66 6.52 -17.23
N ARG A 56 -0.47 6.52 -16.50
CA ARG A 56 -0.74 7.45 -15.41
C ARG A 56 0.36 7.44 -14.35
N VAL A 57 0.70 6.27 -13.84
CA VAL A 57 1.67 6.16 -12.74
C VAL A 57 3.07 6.56 -13.19
N ILE A 58 3.50 6.16 -14.40
CA ILE A 58 4.81 6.57 -14.94
C ILE A 58 4.88 8.08 -15.13
N ALA A 59 3.85 8.70 -15.72
CA ALA A 59 3.79 10.15 -15.90
C ALA A 59 3.81 10.90 -14.56
N LEU A 60 3.08 10.40 -13.56
CA LEU A 60 3.08 10.97 -12.21
C LEU A 60 4.45 10.90 -11.56
N PHE A 61 5.14 9.75 -11.64
CA PHE A 61 6.49 9.60 -11.09
C PHE A 61 7.52 10.50 -11.81
N GLY A 62 7.40 10.70 -13.11
CA GLY A 62 8.27 11.64 -13.83
C GLY A 62 8.25 13.03 -13.22
N ARG A 63 7.07 13.52 -12.81
CA ARG A 63 6.92 14.83 -12.14
C ARG A 63 7.39 14.79 -10.70
N LEU A 64 6.95 13.81 -9.93
CA LEU A 64 7.33 13.68 -8.52
C LEU A 64 8.84 13.61 -8.31
N LEU A 65 9.56 12.87 -9.17
CA LEU A 65 11.01 12.75 -9.10
C LEU A 65 11.71 14.07 -9.47
N SER A 66 11.20 14.79 -10.48
CA SER A 66 11.74 16.09 -10.89
C SER A 66 11.51 17.17 -9.83
N GLU A 67 10.37 17.16 -9.15
CA GLU A 67 9.99 18.21 -8.19
C GLU A 67 10.60 18.00 -6.81
N HIS A 68 10.81 16.75 -6.39
CA HIS A 68 11.13 16.44 -4.99
C HIS A 68 12.50 15.79 -4.79
N ASP A 69 13.15 15.29 -5.82
CA ASP A 69 14.46 14.63 -5.76
C ASP A 69 14.65 13.69 -4.55
N PRO A 70 13.75 12.69 -4.36
CA PRO A 70 13.80 11.82 -3.19
C PRO A 70 15.01 10.87 -3.21
N GLU A 71 15.48 10.44 -2.02
CA GLU A 71 16.53 9.42 -1.88
C GLU A 71 16.08 8.07 -2.43
N ILE A 72 14.86 7.64 -2.04
CA ILE A 72 14.19 6.43 -2.52
C ILE A 72 12.69 6.67 -2.63
N CYS A 73 12.02 5.84 -3.42
CA CYS A 73 10.56 5.81 -3.50
C CYS A 73 10.00 4.50 -2.98
N VAL A 74 9.11 4.57 -2.00
CA VAL A 74 8.34 3.42 -1.49
C VAL A 74 6.98 3.41 -2.16
N ILE A 75 6.74 2.41 -3.03
CA ILE A 75 5.42 2.19 -3.64
C ILE A 75 4.59 1.38 -2.66
N ALA A 76 3.85 2.06 -1.80
CA ALA A 76 3.08 1.44 -0.72
C ALA A 76 1.72 0.89 -1.19
N CYS A 77 1.48 0.80 -2.48
CA CYS A 77 0.27 0.25 -3.08
C CYS A 77 0.57 -1.10 -3.76
N ASN A 78 -0.03 -2.20 -3.27
CA ASN A 78 0.15 -3.53 -3.87
C ASN A 78 -0.30 -3.55 -5.35
N THR A 79 -1.47 -2.97 -5.64
CA THR A 79 -2.01 -2.93 -6.99
C THR A 79 -1.08 -2.18 -7.95
N ALA A 80 -0.57 -1.02 -7.52
CA ALA A 80 0.39 -0.27 -8.32
C ALA A 80 1.68 -1.06 -8.51
N PHE A 81 2.33 -1.51 -7.44
CA PHE A 81 3.64 -2.12 -7.57
C PHE A 81 3.63 -3.43 -8.37
N THR A 82 2.63 -4.30 -8.16
CA THR A 82 2.51 -5.55 -8.93
C THR A 82 2.23 -5.32 -10.42
N LEU A 83 1.70 -4.15 -10.79
CA LEU A 83 1.46 -3.78 -12.19
C LEU A 83 2.64 -3.04 -12.82
N VAL A 84 3.11 -1.96 -12.17
CA VAL A 84 4.04 -1.01 -12.81
C VAL A 84 5.46 -1.04 -12.23
N GLY A 85 5.76 -1.86 -11.24
CA GLY A 85 7.05 -1.85 -10.56
C GLY A 85 8.26 -2.13 -11.48
N ALA A 86 8.09 -2.99 -12.48
CA ALA A 86 9.13 -3.23 -13.50
C ALA A 86 9.26 -2.05 -14.48
N ASP A 87 8.13 -1.50 -14.90
CA ASP A 87 8.08 -0.36 -15.83
C ASP A 87 8.68 0.90 -15.19
N LEU A 88 8.42 1.16 -13.89
CA LEU A 88 9.04 2.27 -13.15
C LEU A 88 10.57 2.14 -13.06
N ARG A 89 11.08 0.93 -12.79
CA ARG A 89 12.53 0.70 -12.77
C ARG A 89 13.17 0.88 -14.14
N ALA A 90 12.46 0.50 -15.21
CA ALA A 90 12.92 0.70 -16.58
C ALA A 90 12.89 2.18 -16.98
N ALA A 91 11.83 2.92 -16.61
CA ALA A 91 11.69 4.33 -16.94
C ALA A 91 12.64 5.23 -16.14
N PHE A 92 12.95 4.86 -14.89
CA PHE A 92 13.78 5.65 -13.97
C PHE A 92 14.91 4.79 -13.36
N PRO A 93 15.89 4.36 -14.16
CA PRO A 93 16.93 3.41 -13.74
C PRO A 93 17.85 3.94 -12.62
N GLN A 94 17.91 5.26 -12.41
CA GLN A 94 18.69 5.88 -11.34
C GLN A 94 17.95 5.93 -10.00
N MET A 95 16.62 5.66 -10.00
CA MET A 95 15.81 5.72 -8.80
C MET A 95 15.66 4.34 -8.15
N THR A 96 15.84 4.29 -6.84
CA THR A 96 15.58 3.07 -6.06
C THR A 96 14.11 2.99 -5.67
N PHE A 97 13.40 1.99 -6.18
CA PHE A 97 12.00 1.71 -5.84
C PHE A 97 11.90 0.53 -4.89
N VAL A 98 11.31 0.77 -3.71
CA VAL A 98 10.89 -0.26 -2.75
C VAL A 98 9.42 -0.56 -2.99
N GLY A 99 9.09 -1.79 -3.28
CA GLY A 99 7.71 -2.17 -3.58
C GLY A 99 7.01 -2.91 -2.47
N THR A 100 5.70 -2.84 -2.52
CA THR A 100 4.80 -3.61 -1.67
C THR A 100 4.28 -4.81 -2.44
N VAL A 101 4.52 -6.00 -1.90
CA VAL A 101 4.06 -7.26 -2.48
C VAL A 101 3.35 -8.11 -1.43
N PRO A 102 2.42 -8.99 -1.83
CA PRO A 102 1.80 -9.92 -0.89
C PRO A 102 2.84 -10.71 -0.09
N ALA A 103 2.70 -10.75 1.23
CA ALA A 103 3.64 -11.41 2.15
C ALA A 103 3.51 -12.95 2.13
N ILE A 104 3.55 -13.54 0.92
CA ILE A 104 3.31 -14.98 0.70
C ILE A 104 4.42 -15.82 1.30
N LYS A 105 5.70 -15.44 1.11
CA LYS A 105 6.83 -16.17 1.67
C LYS A 105 6.75 -16.27 3.20
N PRO A 106 6.65 -15.17 3.97
CA PRO A 106 6.54 -15.28 5.43
C PRO A 106 5.27 -15.99 5.88
N ALA A 107 4.18 -15.95 5.12
CA ALA A 107 2.98 -16.72 5.42
C ALA A 107 3.23 -18.22 5.28
N ALA A 108 3.87 -18.66 4.19
CA ALA A 108 4.20 -20.06 3.95
C ALA A 108 5.20 -20.62 4.99
N GLU A 109 6.13 -19.80 5.48
CA GLU A 109 7.11 -20.19 6.51
C GLU A 109 6.47 -20.30 7.91
N ARG A 110 5.37 -19.58 8.17
CA ARG A 110 4.76 -19.45 9.51
C ARG A 110 3.49 -20.28 9.69
N THR A 111 2.81 -20.66 8.61
CA THR A 111 1.58 -21.46 8.69
C THR A 111 1.84 -22.82 9.34
N ARG A 112 0.93 -23.23 10.20
CA ARG A 112 0.93 -24.55 10.85
C ARG A 112 -0.08 -25.50 10.20
N SER A 113 -1.14 -24.93 9.62
CA SER A 113 -2.18 -25.71 8.94
C SER A 113 -1.83 -26.01 7.48
N GLY A 114 -0.94 -25.23 6.87
CA GLY A 114 -0.70 -25.23 5.42
C GLY A 114 -1.82 -24.56 4.61
N LEU A 115 -2.83 -23.96 5.27
CA LEU A 115 -3.93 -23.24 4.61
C LEU A 115 -3.74 -21.74 4.84
N VAL A 116 -3.36 -21.03 3.78
CA VAL A 116 -3.09 -19.59 3.79
C VAL A 116 -4.09 -18.90 2.87
N SER A 117 -4.66 -17.77 3.31
CA SER A 117 -5.47 -16.92 2.44
C SER A 117 -4.74 -15.60 2.16
N VAL A 118 -4.91 -15.08 0.95
CA VAL A 118 -4.39 -13.78 0.54
C VAL A 118 -5.57 -12.90 0.19
N LEU A 119 -5.84 -11.92 1.06
CA LEU A 119 -6.91 -10.93 0.88
C LEU A 119 -6.32 -9.71 0.19
N ALA A 120 -6.82 -9.39 -1.00
CA ALA A 120 -6.27 -8.35 -1.87
C ALA A 120 -7.35 -7.67 -2.71
N THR A 121 -6.97 -6.69 -3.52
CA THR A 121 -7.83 -6.18 -4.58
C THR A 121 -7.89 -7.16 -5.76
N PRO A 122 -8.95 -7.13 -6.60
CA PRO A 122 -9.04 -7.99 -7.77
C PRO A 122 -7.83 -7.86 -8.71
N GLY A 123 -7.31 -6.63 -8.87
CA GLY A 123 -6.10 -6.38 -9.63
C GLY A 123 -4.89 -7.17 -9.13
N THR A 124 -4.65 -7.21 -7.82
CA THR A 124 -3.52 -7.93 -7.24
C THR A 124 -3.66 -9.45 -7.35
N VAL A 125 -4.87 -10.02 -7.13
CA VAL A 125 -5.06 -11.48 -7.20
C VAL A 125 -4.96 -12.03 -8.62
N LYS A 126 -5.32 -11.24 -9.64
CA LYS A 126 -5.27 -11.65 -11.04
C LYS A 126 -3.85 -11.63 -11.65
N ARG A 127 -2.88 -10.95 -11.02
CA ARG A 127 -1.52 -10.76 -11.57
C ARG A 127 -0.74 -12.07 -11.67
N ALA A 128 0.02 -12.22 -12.75
CA ALA A 128 1.03 -13.27 -12.89
C ALA A 128 2.03 -13.20 -11.73
N TYR A 129 2.47 -12.01 -11.38
CA TYR A 129 3.38 -11.76 -10.25
C TYR A 129 2.92 -12.43 -8.94
N THR A 130 1.63 -12.35 -8.59
CA THR A 130 1.09 -13.00 -7.39
C THR A 130 1.15 -14.52 -7.49
N ARG A 131 0.86 -15.09 -8.67
CA ARG A 131 0.98 -16.53 -8.93
C ARG A 131 2.42 -17.01 -8.85
N ASP A 132 3.36 -16.24 -9.40
CA ASP A 132 4.80 -16.54 -9.36
C ASP A 132 5.34 -16.57 -7.93
N LEU A 133 4.88 -15.64 -7.07
CA LEU A 133 5.21 -15.65 -5.63
C LEU A 133 4.69 -16.92 -4.94
N ILE A 134 3.46 -17.35 -5.24
CA ILE A 134 2.88 -18.58 -4.67
C ILE A 134 3.69 -19.78 -5.13
N GLN A 135 3.97 -19.89 -6.42
CA GLN A 135 4.74 -20.99 -6.96
C GLN A 135 6.17 -21.06 -6.37
N SER A 136 6.80 -19.91 -6.20
CA SER A 136 8.18 -19.83 -5.70
C SER A 136 8.31 -20.10 -4.20
N PHE A 137 7.32 -19.71 -3.38
CA PHE A 137 7.47 -19.68 -1.93
C PHE A 137 6.42 -20.46 -1.15
N ALA A 138 5.30 -20.82 -1.76
CA ALA A 138 4.16 -21.46 -1.07
C ALA A 138 3.61 -22.67 -1.84
N SER A 139 4.45 -23.34 -2.65
CA SER A 139 4.04 -24.51 -3.44
C SER A 139 3.57 -25.70 -2.58
N GLN A 140 4.00 -25.77 -1.33
CA GLN A 140 3.58 -26.78 -0.34
C GLN A 140 2.32 -26.38 0.44
N CYS A 141 1.81 -25.17 0.26
CA CYS A 141 0.63 -24.66 0.93
C CYS A 141 -0.59 -24.67 0.00
N HIS A 142 -1.77 -24.79 0.58
CA HIS A 142 -3.00 -24.42 -0.11
C HIS A 142 -3.22 -22.92 0.05
N VAL A 143 -3.04 -22.17 -1.03
CA VAL A 143 -3.19 -20.70 -1.02
C VAL A 143 -4.52 -20.31 -1.65
N ARG A 144 -5.42 -19.72 -0.83
CA ARG A 144 -6.68 -19.16 -1.30
C ARG A 144 -6.49 -17.68 -1.64
N LEU A 145 -6.72 -17.31 -2.89
CA LEU A 145 -6.74 -15.90 -3.33
C LEU A 145 -8.15 -15.35 -3.20
N VAL A 146 -8.30 -14.24 -2.48
CA VAL A 146 -9.58 -13.54 -2.25
C VAL A 146 -9.44 -12.09 -2.69
N GLY A 147 -10.16 -11.73 -3.76
CA GLY A 147 -10.21 -10.37 -4.29
C GLY A 147 -11.46 -9.65 -3.82
N SER A 148 -11.30 -8.50 -3.15
CA SER A 148 -12.39 -7.63 -2.73
C SER A 148 -12.36 -6.32 -3.52
N GLU A 149 -13.48 -5.95 -4.12
CA GLU A 149 -13.66 -4.67 -4.82
C GLU A 149 -13.99 -3.52 -3.88
N ASN A 150 -14.53 -3.83 -2.70
CA ASN A 150 -15.12 -2.85 -1.80
C ASN A 150 -14.26 -2.54 -0.59
N LEU A 151 -13.48 -3.50 -0.06
CA LEU A 151 -12.77 -3.34 1.21
C LEU A 151 -11.82 -2.15 1.25
N ALA A 152 -11.16 -1.77 0.14
CA ALA A 152 -10.30 -0.60 0.12
C ALA A 152 -11.10 0.69 0.35
N LYS A 153 -12.27 0.84 -0.29
CA LYS A 153 -13.18 1.98 -0.09
C LYS A 153 -13.75 1.99 1.34
N MET A 154 -14.14 0.80 1.83
CA MET A 154 -14.64 0.64 3.21
C MET A 154 -13.57 1.01 4.23
N ALA A 155 -12.31 0.64 4.02
CA ALA A 155 -11.22 1.01 4.90
C ALA A 155 -10.98 2.53 4.92
N GLU A 156 -11.09 3.22 3.77
CA GLU A 156 -11.01 4.67 3.74
C GLU A 156 -12.18 5.35 4.46
N ALA A 157 -13.40 4.86 4.26
CA ALA A 157 -14.58 5.32 5.00
C ALA A 157 -14.42 5.13 6.51
N TYR A 158 -13.97 3.93 6.91
CA TYR A 158 -13.75 3.58 8.31
C TYR A 158 -12.71 4.47 9.01
N ILE A 159 -11.56 4.71 8.37
CA ILE A 159 -10.51 5.53 8.98
C ILE A 159 -10.90 7.02 9.05
N ARG A 160 -11.82 7.47 8.21
CA ARG A 160 -12.45 8.81 8.30
C ARG A 160 -13.55 8.91 9.38
N GLY A 161 -13.86 7.80 10.04
CA GLY A 161 -14.84 7.74 11.14
C GLY A 161 -16.26 7.33 10.71
N GLU A 162 -16.45 6.86 9.49
CA GLU A 162 -17.73 6.34 9.03
C GLU A 162 -18.02 4.97 9.66
N LYS A 163 -19.27 4.72 9.98
CA LYS A 163 -19.69 3.44 10.52
C LYS A 163 -19.85 2.43 9.39
N LEU A 164 -19.21 1.25 9.57
CA LEU A 164 -19.34 0.14 8.64
C LEU A 164 -20.44 -0.83 9.10
N ASP A 165 -21.07 -1.47 8.11
CA ASP A 165 -21.98 -2.59 8.34
C ASP A 165 -21.16 -3.89 8.48
N ASP A 166 -21.34 -4.58 9.61
CA ASP A 166 -20.60 -5.80 9.94
C ASP A 166 -20.88 -6.95 8.98
N GLU A 167 -22.11 -7.08 8.49
CA GLU A 167 -22.48 -8.14 7.55
C GLU A 167 -21.80 -7.95 6.21
N THR A 168 -21.73 -6.71 5.74
CA THR A 168 -21.00 -6.37 4.50
C THR A 168 -19.51 -6.64 4.62
N VAL A 169 -18.88 -6.26 5.75
CA VAL A 169 -17.45 -6.57 5.98
C VAL A 169 -17.22 -8.07 6.06
N LEU A 170 -18.09 -8.79 6.80
CA LEU A 170 -17.99 -10.23 6.93
C LEU A 170 -18.11 -10.95 5.58
N ALA A 171 -19.02 -10.53 4.70
CA ALA A 171 -19.18 -11.10 3.37
C ALA A 171 -17.90 -10.99 2.53
N GLU A 172 -17.17 -9.87 2.65
CA GLU A 172 -15.91 -9.64 1.92
C GLU A 172 -14.74 -10.52 2.44
N ILE A 173 -14.68 -10.79 3.75
CA ILE A 173 -13.59 -11.60 4.34
C ILE A 173 -13.93 -13.09 4.49
N ALA A 174 -15.20 -13.48 4.50
CA ALA A 174 -15.64 -14.87 4.68
C ALA A 174 -14.94 -15.86 3.72
N PRO A 175 -14.70 -15.55 2.44
CA PRO A 175 -14.00 -16.46 1.54
C PRO A 175 -12.55 -16.78 1.93
N CYS A 176 -11.96 -16.02 2.88
CA CYS A 176 -10.63 -16.30 3.42
C CYS A 176 -10.62 -17.50 4.38
N PHE A 177 -11.77 -17.89 4.92
CA PHE A 177 -11.89 -18.91 5.94
C PHE A 177 -12.21 -20.26 5.30
N VAL A 178 -11.16 -21.04 5.04
CA VAL A 178 -11.23 -22.36 4.39
C VAL A 178 -10.97 -23.44 5.42
N GLU A 179 -11.78 -24.53 5.37
CA GLU A 179 -11.57 -25.75 6.14
C GLU A 179 -11.41 -26.92 5.15
N MET A 180 -10.32 -27.68 5.29
CA MET A 180 -9.99 -28.85 4.47
C MET A 180 -9.32 -29.92 5.34
N ASP A 181 -9.78 -31.14 5.26
CA ASP A 181 -9.21 -32.31 5.96
C ASP A 181 -9.01 -32.05 7.47
N GLY A 182 -9.98 -31.40 8.12
CA GLY A 182 -9.95 -31.04 9.54
C GLY A 182 -8.98 -29.91 9.89
N ARG A 183 -8.30 -29.30 8.89
CA ARG A 183 -7.42 -28.15 9.06
C ARG A 183 -8.17 -26.87 8.64
N LYS A 184 -7.83 -25.75 9.26
CA LYS A 184 -8.46 -24.45 9.01
C LYS A 184 -7.42 -23.43 8.59
N THR A 185 -7.80 -22.45 7.76
CA THR A 185 -6.94 -21.28 7.50
C THR A 185 -6.44 -20.71 8.82
N ASP A 186 -5.14 -20.57 8.97
CA ASP A 186 -4.51 -20.01 10.17
C ASP A 186 -3.78 -18.68 9.90
N ILE A 187 -3.53 -18.35 8.63
CA ILE A 187 -2.93 -17.08 8.24
C ILE A 187 -3.75 -16.44 7.11
N VAL A 188 -4.05 -15.14 7.28
CA VAL A 188 -4.61 -14.29 6.22
C VAL A 188 -3.63 -13.15 5.94
N VAL A 189 -3.05 -13.13 4.74
CA VAL A 189 -2.16 -12.07 4.28
C VAL A 189 -2.98 -10.86 3.86
N LEU A 190 -2.71 -9.70 4.46
CA LEU A 190 -3.32 -8.42 4.10
C LEU A 190 -2.55 -7.80 2.93
N ALA A 191 -2.91 -8.19 1.70
CA ALA A 191 -2.23 -7.78 0.48
C ALA A 191 -2.84 -6.51 -0.15
N CYS A 192 -3.29 -5.60 0.68
CA CYS A 192 -3.68 -4.24 0.36
C CYS A 192 -3.36 -3.35 1.56
N THR A 193 -2.72 -2.22 1.32
CA THR A 193 -2.28 -1.27 2.35
C THR A 193 -3.41 -0.66 3.17
N HIS A 194 -4.62 -0.68 2.66
CA HIS A 194 -5.82 -0.22 3.38
C HIS A 194 -6.30 -1.19 4.47
N TYR A 195 -6.10 -2.49 4.28
CA TYR A 195 -6.72 -3.52 5.11
C TYR A 195 -6.23 -3.56 6.56
N PRO A 196 -4.97 -3.23 6.90
CA PRO A 196 -4.52 -3.17 8.29
C PRO A 196 -5.32 -2.18 9.15
N PHE A 197 -5.90 -1.11 8.58
CA PHE A 197 -6.79 -0.21 9.30
C PHE A 197 -8.03 -0.91 9.86
N MET A 198 -8.49 -1.96 9.18
CA MET A 198 -9.67 -2.74 9.56
C MET A 198 -9.34 -4.00 10.37
N ALA A 199 -8.08 -4.24 10.74
CA ALA A 199 -7.64 -5.49 11.38
C ALA A 199 -8.45 -5.83 12.66
N ASN A 200 -8.85 -4.83 13.44
CA ASN A 200 -9.69 -5.05 14.63
C ASN A 200 -11.12 -5.48 14.27
N VAL A 201 -11.68 -4.93 13.19
CA VAL A 201 -13.01 -5.34 12.68
C VAL A 201 -12.92 -6.77 12.16
N PHE A 202 -11.88 -7.10 11.39
CA PHE A 202 -11.67 -8.44 10.88
C PHE A 202 -11.52 -9.48 11.99
N ARG A 203 -10.72 -9.18 13.05
CA ARG A 203 -10.57 -10.07 14.21
C ARG A 203 -11.89 -10.34 14.93
N ARG A 204 -12.74 -9.32 15.04
CA ARG A 204 -14.04 -9.43 15.69
C ARG A 204 -15.03 -10.27 14.88
N LEU A 205 -14.98 -10.17 13.56
CA LEU A 205 -15.92 -10.82 12.64
C LEU A 205 -15.46 -12.21 12.17
N ALA A 206 -14.20 -12.55 12.38
CA ALA A 206 -13.61 -13.83 11.96
C ALA A 206 -14.34 -15.02 12.66
N PRO A 207 -14.71 -16.10 11.93
CA PRO A 207 -15.38 -17.27 12.50
C PRO A 207 -14.46 -18.10 13.40
N TRP A 208 -13.14 -17.93 13.28
CA TRP A 208 -12.10 -18.47 14.17
C TRP A 208 -10.84 -17.59 14.12
N PRO A 209 -9.98 -17.68 15.14
CA PRO A 209 -8.75 -16.89 15.17
C PRO A 209 -7.80 -17.26 14.03
N VAL A 210 -7.27 -16.23 13.36
CA VAL A 210 -6.20 -16.32 12.36
C VAL A 210 -5.14 -15.26 12.62
N ASP A 211 -3.91 -15.49 12.11
CA ASP A 211 -2.89 -14.45 12.07
C ASP A 211 -3.13 -13.55 10.84
N TRP A 212 -3.43 -12.28 11.08
CA TRP A 212 -3.60 -11.26 10.05
C TRP A 212 -2.22 -10.66 9.73
N LEU A 213 -1.60 -11.13 8.66
CA LEU A 213 -0.22 -10.78 8.32
C LEU A 213 -0.17 -9.47 7.54
N ASP A 214 0.30 -8.41 8.22
CA ASP A 214 0.56 -7.09 7.64
C ASP A 214 2.02 -7.00 7.17
N PRO A 215 2.29 -6.65 5.90
CA PRO A 215 3.65 -6.51 5.38
C PRO A 215 4.31 -5.16 5.69
N ALA A 216 3.63 -4.20 6.31
CA ALA A 216 4.09 -2.81 6.42
C ALA A 216 5.48 -2.69 7.09
N GLU A 217 5.71 -3.40 8.20
CA GLU A 217 7.03 -3.39 8.87
C GLU A 217 8.14 -3.94 7.97
N ALA A 218 7.89 -5.03 7.25
CA ALA A 218 8.89 -5.63 6.36
C ALA A 218 9.27 -4.69 5.21
N ILE A 219 8.30 -3.93 4.67
CA ILE A 219 8.52 -2.90 3.65
C ILE A 219 9.37 -1.76 4.22
N ALA A 220 9.04 -1.29 5.41
CA ALA A 220 9.77 -0.23 6.09
C ALA A 220 11.22 -0.65 6.42
N ARG A 221 11.44 -1.89 6.88
CA ARG A 221 12.79 -2.47 7.07
C ARG A 221 13.58 -2.53 5.77
N ARG A 222 12.93 -2.89 4.66
CA ARG A 222 13.58 -2.88 3.36
C ARG A 222 13.97 -1.47 2.94
N ALA A 223 13.08 -0.48 3.10
CA ALA A 223 13.39 0.92 2.85
C ALA A 223 14.61 1.38 3.69
N ARG A 224 14.58 1.08 5.00
CA ARG A 224 15.68 1.40 5.92
C ARG A 224 17.03 0.81 5.49
N SER A 225 17.04 -0.38 4.95
CA SER A 225 18.28 -1.05 4.51
C SER A 225 18.93 -0.43 3.25
N LEU A 226 18.22 0.47 2.57
CA LEU A 226 18.64 1.07 1.30
C LEU A 226 19.01 2.54 1.41
N VAL A 227 18.76 3.17 2.55
CA VAL A 227 19.13 4.57 2.78
C VAL A 227 20.36 4.66 3.68
N PRO A 228 21.22 5.69 3.49
CA PRO A 228 22.37 5.90 4.34
C PRO A 228 21.96 6.20 5.78
N LEU A 229 22.84 5.84 6.72
CA LEU A 229 22.74 6.28 8.11
C LEU A 229 23.10 7.75 8.22
N PRO A 230 22.39 8.55 9.02
CA PRO A 230 22.79 9.93 9.27
C PRO A 230 24.14 9.97 10.03
N ASN A 231 24.94 10.97 9.74
CA ASN A 231 26.22 11.23 10.43
C ASN A 231 26.00 12.01 11.75
N GLY A 232 25.09 11.54 12.59
CA GLY A 232 24.73 12.21 13.85
C GLY A 232 23.21 12.37 13.97
N PHE A 233 22.76 12.84 15.14
CA PHE A 233 21.36 13.18 15.37
C PHE A 233 21.22 14.70 15.22
N GLU A 234 20.56 15.13 14.15
CA GLU A 234 20.08 16.51 14.00
C GLU A 234 18.55 16.47 14.11
N PRO A 235 17.96 17.39 14.90
CA PRO A 235 16.51 17.51 14.96
C PRO A 235 15.94 17.81 13.58
N LEU A 236 14.91 17.07 13.15
CA LEU A 236 14.20 17.38 11.92
C LEU A 236 13.51 18.74 12.04
N ASN A 237 13.82 19.65 11.10
CA ASN A 237 13.18 20.95 10.98
C ASN A 237 12.14 20.89 9.85
N GLY A 238 10.94 21.40 10.12
CA GLY A 238 9.86 21.43 9.14
C GLY A 238 8.81 20.33 9.34
N GLN A 239 7.91 20.25 8.39
CA GLN A 239 6.79 19.29 8.39
C GLN A 239 6.83 18.45 7.13
N ASP A 240 6.49 17.19 7.26
CA ASP A 240 6.39 16.29 6.13
C ASP A 240 5.13 16.62 5.30
N PRO A 241 5.26 16.84 3.98
CA PRO A 241 4.12 17.13 3.14
C PRO A 241 3.30 15.89 2.79
N ALA A 242 1.97 16.07 2.68
CA ALA A 242 1.04 15.15 2.02
C ALA A 242 0.50 15.79 0.75
N ILE A 243 0.70 15.14 -0.37
CA ILE A 243 0.29 15.58 -1.71
C ILE A 243 -0.88 14.71 -2.16
N PHE A 244 -1.97 15.34 -2.57
CA PHE A 244 -3.15 14.68 -3.12
C PHE A 244 -3.32 15.08 -4.59
N THR A 245 -3.38 14.10 -5.49
CA THR A 245 -3.48 14.38 -6.93
C THR A 245 -4.80 15.02 -7.33
N SER A 246 -5.88 14.83 -6.57
CA SER A 246 -7.14 15.59 -6.74
C SER A 246 -6.99 17.07 -6.36
N GLY A 247 -6.01 17.42 -5.56
CA GLY A 247 -5.81 18.75 -4.98
C GLY A 247 -6.89 19.15 -3.96
N LYS A 248 -7.85 18.29 -3.64
CA LYS A 248 -9.04 18.63 -2.85
C LYS A 248 -9.39 17.58 -1.79
N PRO A 249 -8.45 17.16 -0.90
CA PRO A 249 -8.82 16.27 0.18
C PRO A 249 -9.84 16.95 1.10
N ASP A 250 -10.83 16.19 1.55
CA ASP A 250 -11.86 16.66 2.46
C ASP A 250 -11.31 16.97 3.86
N PHE A 251 -12.18 17.52 4.74
CA PHE A 251 -11.78 17.90 6.09
C PHE A 251 -11.35 16.67 6.91
N ALA A 252 -12.04 15.53 6.79
CA ALA A 252 -11.71 14.32 7.53
C ALA A 252 -10.35 13.78 7.12
N THR A 253 -10.05 13.77 5.82
CA THR A 253 -8.74 13.38 5.27
C THR A 253 -7.63 14.33 5.74
N ARG A 254 -7.84 15.66 5.72
CA ARG A 254 -6.86 16.63 6.24
C ARG A 254 -6.57 16.41 7.72
N ARG A 255 -7.60 16.18 8.53
CA ARG A 255 -7.46 15.87 9.97
C ARG A 255 -6.71 14.57 10.17
N LEU A 256 -6.98 13.55 9.36
CA LEU A 256 -6.24 12.28 9.38
C LEU A 256 -4.75 12.51 9.10
N MET A 257 -4.41 13.27 8.04
CA MET A 257 -3.01 13.59 7.72
C MET A 257 -2.30 14.28 8.88
N GLN A 258 -2.95 15.27 9.52
CA GLN A 258 -2.41 15.92 10.71
C GLN A 258 -2.16 14.94 11.85
N GLY A 259 -3.05 13.96 12.07
CA GLY A 259 -2.86 12.89 13.06
C GLY A 259 -1.65 12.00 12.78
N PHE A 260 -1.24 11.92 11.51
CA PHE A 260 0.00 11.27 11.08
C PHE A 260 1.20 12.24 10.98
N GLY A 261 1.09 13.49 11.51
CA GLY A 261 2.17 14.47 11.46
C GLY A 261 2.51 14.95 10.04
N LEU A 262 1.52 14.91 9.14
CA LEU A 262 1.64 15.37 7.75
C LEU A 262 0.89 16.67 7.55
N THR A 263 1.44 17.55 6.72
CA THR A 263 0.75 18.78 6.29
C THR A 263 0.31 18.62 4.84
N VAL A 264 -0.98 18.79 4.60
CA VAL A 264 -1.50 18.76 3.22
C VAL A 264 -1.02 20.02 2.50
N THR A 265 -0.23 19.83 1.46
CA THR A 265 0.25 20.89 0.57
C THR A 265 -0.59 20.94 -0.70
N ALA A 266 -0.72 22.14 -1.29
CA ALA A 266 -1.47 22.31 -2.52
C ALA A 266 -0.66 21.78 -3.74
N ASN A 267 -1.31 20.90 -4.47
CA ASN A 267 -1.16 20.58 -5.90
C ASN A 267 0.18 20.10 -6.48
N VAL A 268 0.18 18.79 -6.79
CA VAL A 268 0.65 18.35 -8.12
C VAL A 268 -0.60 18.16 -8.98
N THR A 269 -0.97 19.15 -9.79
CA THR A 269 -2.07 19.03 -10.75
C THR A 269 -1.66 18.03 -11.83
N VAL A 270 -2.29 16.87 -11.87
CA VAL A 270 -2.33 16.03 -13.06
C VAL A 270 -3.26 16.72 -14.04
N ASP A 271 -2.78 17.08 -15.23
CA ASP A 271 -3.66 17.60 -16.29
C ASP A 271 -4.86 16.66 -16.45
N ALA A 272 -6.06 17.22 -16.35
CA ALA A 272 -7.35 16.53 -16.38
C ALA A 272 -7.70 15.86 -17.74
N THR A 273 -6.74 15.74 -18.65
CA THR A 273 -6.95 15.16 -19.99
C THR A 273 -6.94 13.63 -20.03
N MET A 274 -6.71 12.96 -18.87
CA MET A 274 -6.93 11.52 -18.74
C MET A 274 -8.18 11.24 -17.90
N GLU A 275 -9.33 11.69 -18.37
CA GLU A 275 -10.62 11.28 -17.84
C GLU A 275 -10.82 9.78 -18.05
N ARG A 276 -11.43 9.13 -17.04
CA ARG A 276 -11.93 7.76 -17.13
C ARG A 276 -12.63 7.57 -18.47
N VAL A 277 -12.17 6.64 -19.28
CA VAL A 277 -13.02 6.05 -20.31
C VAL A 277 -14.11 5.31 -19.54
N GLU A 278 -15.28 5.93 -19.43
CA GLU A 278 -16.47 5.27 -18.91
C GLU A 278 -16.68 4.00 -19.72
N ALA A 279 -16.71 2.88 -19.01
CA ALA A 279 -17.17 1.63 -19.58
C ALA A 279 -18.63 1.82 -20.01
N ILE A 280 -18.85 2.02 -21.29
CA ILE A 280 -20.18 1.97 -21.90
C ILE A 280 -20.53 0.50 -22.09
N SER A 281 -21.63 0.12 -21.44
CA SER A 281 -22.49 -1.08 -21.62
C SER A 281 -21.92 -2.42 -21.21
#